data_aaf9136b9e3fca4cc3fded79d612dbf0
#
_entry.id   aaf9136b9e3fca4cc3fded79d612dbf0
#
_cell.length_a   1.000
_cell.length_b   1.000
_cell.length_c   1.000
_cell.angle_alpha   90.00
_cell.angle_beta   90.00
_cell.angle_gamma   90.00
#
_symmetry.space_group_name_H-M   'P 1'
#
loop_
_entity.id
_entity.type
_entity.pdbx_description
1 polymer ?
#
loop_
_entity_poly.entity_id
_entity_poly.type
_entity_poly.pdbx_seq_one_letter_code
_entity_poly.pdbx_strand_id
1 'polypeptide(L)'
;VCSPGELEICIALGVKPESIIYSGVMKEKCDIERAVSYGAGILTCESIRHATLISEVMLECIQEGAYEAEFAETKAHVILRLTSGNQFGMSLDDIEYIISHPDEFKGITVIGIHYYSGTQKSLRKINKDLEKIKSALVMLKDKYSFEPQLVEYGPGLCVEYFEEDWQEKEKQSL
;
A
#
# COMPACT_ATOMS: atom_id res chain seq x y z
N VAL A 1 -0.14 -4.97 8.15
CA VAL A 1 1.15 -5.53 8.62
C VAL A 1 2.29 -5.02 7.74
N CYS A 2 3.47 -4.83 8.34
CA CYS A 2 4.61 -4.21 7.64
C CYS A 2 5.86 -5.11 7.61
N SER A 3 5.78 -6.32 8.12
CA SER A 3 6.89 -7.27 8.12
C SER A 3 6.41 -8.71 8.03
N PRO A 4 7.29 -9.65 7.58
CA PRO A 4 6.99 -11.09 7.59
C PRO A 4 6.62 -11.59 8.98
N GLY A 5 7.32 -11.12 10.02
CA GLY A 5 7.02 -11.52 11.41
C GLY A 5 5.63 -11.11 11.87
N GLU A 6 5.17 -9.92 11.50
CA GLU A 6 3.80 -9.47 11.78
C GLU A 6 2.75 -10.31 11.02
N LEU A 7 3.06 -10.70 9.78
CA LEU A 7 2.20 -11.59 9.00
C LEU A 7 2.06 -12.94 9.71
N GLU A 8 3.16 -13.56 10.15
CA GLU A 8 3.12 -14.84 10.87
C GLU A 8 2.35 -14.75 12.20
N ILE A 9 2.41 -13.60 12.90
CA ILE A 9 1.58 -13.38 14.09
C ILE A 9 0.09 -13.35 13.72
N CYS A 10 -0.28 -12.67 12.64
CA CYS A 10 -1.66 -12.65 12.16
C CYS A 10 -2.15 -14.05 11.80
N ILE A 11 -1.32 -14.83 11.09
CA ILE A 11 -1.61 -16.22 10.73
C ILE A 11 -1.82 -17.06 11.98
N ALA A 12 -0.90 -16.99 12.95
CA ALA A 12 -0.99 -17.75 14.20
C ALA A 12 -2.23 -17.40 15.06
N LEU A 13 -2.71 -16.15 14.95
CA LEU A 13 -3.92 -15.68 15.62
C LEU A 13 -5.21 -15.97 14.85
N GLY A 14 -5.13 -16.56 13.65
CA GLY A 14 -6.28 -16.85 12.80
C GLY A 14 -6.98 -15.60 12.27
N VAL A 15 -6.21 -14.52 12.03
CA VAL A 15 -6.75 -13.32 11.38
C VAL A 15 -7.17 -13.69 9.97
N LYS A 16 -8.37 -13.30 9.57
CA LYS A 16 -8.90 -13.60 8.24
C LYS A 16 -7.99 -13.01 7.17
N PRO A 17 -7.52 -13.82 6.20
CA PRO A 17 -6.58 -13.39 5.16
C PRO A 17 -7.02 -12.12 4.43
N GLU A 18 -8.29 -12.05 4.04
CA GLU A 18 -8.87 -10.92 3.32
C GLU A 18 -8.85 -9.59 4.11
N SER A 19 -8.63 -9.66 5.44
CA SER A 19 -8.53 -8.48 6.31
C SER A 19 -7.10 -7.95 6.41
N ILE A 20 -6.13 -8.63 5.79
CA ILE A 20 -4.71 -8.28 5.89
C ILE A 20 -4.30 -7.39 4.72
N ILE A 21 -3.75 -6.21 5.04
CA ILE A 21 -2.99 -5.37 4.10
C ILE A 21 -1.51 -5.53 4.43
N TYR A 22 -0.72 -6.06 3.51
CA TYR A 22 0.72 -6.23 3.68
C TYR A 22 1.49 -5.07 3.05
N SER A 23 1.87 -4.09 3.89
CA SER A 23 2.44 -2.80 3.49
C SER A 23 3.95 -2.68 3.69
N GLY A 24 4.67 -3.74 4.04
CA GLY A 24 6.14 -3.73 4.22
C GLY A 24 6.89 -3.13 3.02
N VAL A 25 7.88 -2.29 3.29
CA VAL A 25 8.64 -1.57 2.24
C VAL A 25 9.64 -2.47 1.51
N MET A 26 10.15 -3.51 2.18
CA MET A 26 11.05 -4.49 1.61
C MET A 26 10.37 -5.85 1.71
N LYS A 27 9.93 -6.37 0.58
CA LYS A 27 9.36 -7.70 0.44
C LYS A 27 10.25 -8.50 -0.50
N GLU A 28 10.83 -9.57 0.00
CA GLU A 28 11.52 -10.56 -0.83
C GLU A 28 10.50 -11.52 -1.46
N LYS A 29 10.94 -12.32 -2.42
CA LYS A 29 10.08 -13.27 -3.11
C LYS A 29 9.37 -14.21 -2.13
N CYS A 30 10.09 -14.76 -1.16
CA CYS A 30 9.51 -15.65 -0.14
C CYS A 30 8.46 -14.98 0.75
N ASP A 31 8.59 -13.68 1.03
CA ASP A 31 7.59 -12.94 1.81
C ASP A 31 6.30 -12.77 1.03
N ILE A 32 6.41 -12.50 -0.28
CA ILE A 32 5.26 -12.38 -1.18
C ILE A 32 4.61 -13.74 -1.37
N GLU A 33 5.40 -14.80 -1.61
CA GLU A 33 4.90 -16.18 -1.70
C GLU A 33 4.09 -16.56 -0.46
N ARG A 34 4.61 -16.25 0.71
CA ARG A 34 3.93 -16.52 1.97
C ARG A 34 2.62 -15.74 2.12
N ALA A 35 2.63 -14.44 1.77
CA ALA A 35 1.44 -13.60 1.84
C ALA A 35 0.37 -14.05 0.84
N VAL A 36 0.77 -14.35 -0.40
CA VAL A 36 -0.10 -14.81 -1.48
C VAL A 36 -0.68 -16.19 -1.15
N SER A 37 0.13 -17.17 -0.74
CA SER A 37 -0.36 -18.51 -0.41
C SER A 37 -1.32 -18.52 0.77
N TYR A 38 -1.12 -17.64 1.76
CA TYR A 38 -2.08 -17.45 2.85
C TYR A 38 -3.37 -16.75 2.40
N GLY A 39 -3.34 -16.01 1.29
CA GLY A 39 -4.48 -15.25 0.76
C GLY A 39 -4.61 -13.84 1.34
N ALA A 40 -3.48 -13.19 1.69
CA ALA A 40 -3.52 -11.80 2.16
C ALA A 40 -4.30 -10.91 1.18
N GLY A 41 -5.29 -10.17 1.69
CA GLY A 41 -6.27 -9.49 0.87
C GLY A 41 -5.69 -8.39 -0.02
N ILE A 42 -4.68 -7.67 0.47
CA ILE A 42 -4.06 -6.56 -0.28
C ILE A 42 -2.55 -6.52 -0.04
N LEU A 43 -1.77 -6.30 -1.10
CA LEU A 43 -0.34 -6.01 -1.00
C LEU A 43 -0.05 -4.58 -1.47
N THR A 44 0.80 -3.86 -0.72
CA THR A 44 1.24 -2.53 -1.13
C THR A 44 2.48 -2.62 -2.03
N CYS A 45 2.41 -2.06 -3.22
CA CYS A 45 3.53 -1.95 -4.17
C CYS A 45 4.27 -0.63 -3.98
N GLU A 46 5.60 -0.70 -3.92
CA GLU A 46 6.49 0.44 -3.71
C GLU A 46 7.34 0.80 -4.93
N SER A 47 7.31 -0.01 -5.98
CA SER A 47 8.05 0.19 -7.24
C SER A 47 7.50 -0.68 -8.36
N ILE A 48 7.88 -0.38 -9.62
CA ILE A 48 7.59 -1.23 -10.79
C ILE A 48 8.14 -2.65 -10.58
N ARG A 49 9.40 -2.77 -10.13
CA ARG A 49 10.00 -4.07 -9.83
C ARG A 49 9.17 -4.86 -8.81
N HIS A 50 8.64 -4.18 -7.80
CA HIS A 50 7.80 -4.81 -6.77
C HIS A 50 6.47 -5.30 -7.38
N ALA A 51 5.84 -4.50 -8.25
CA ALA A 51 4.64 -4.92 -8.97
C ALA A 51 4.90 -6.13 -9.88
N THR A 52 6.05 -6.15 -10.59
CA THR A 52 6.49 -7.30 -11.39
C THR A 52 6.64 -8.55 -10.53
N LEU A 53 7.36 -8.43 -9.41
CA LEU A 53 7.61 -9.57 -8.52
C LEU A 53 6.31 -10.15 -7.93
N ILE A 54 5.38 -9.29 -7.49
CA ILE A 54 4.07 -9.76 -6.99
C ILE A 54 3.29 -10.45 -8.12
N SER A 55 3.31 -9.89 -9.33
CA SER A 55 2.64 -10.48 -10.49
C SER A 55 3.20 -11.86 -10.84
N GLU A 56 4.53 -12.02 -10.85
CA GLU A 56 5.21 -13.28 -11.13
C GLU A 56 4.88 -14.33 -10.08
N VAL A 57 5.03 -14.00 -8.80
CA VAL A 57 4.72 -14.91 -7.68
C VAL A 57 3.26 -15.35 -7.72
N MET A 58 2.33 -14.43 -7.96
CA MET A 58 0.93 -14.78 -8.06
C MET A 58 0.66 -15.80 -9.17
N LEU A 59 1.26 -15.60 -10.35
CA LEU A 59 1.10 -16.52 -11.47
C LEU A 59 1.75 -17.90 -11.20
N GLU A 60 2.92 -17.91 -10.55
CA GLU A 60 3.57 -19.14 -10.10
C GLU A 60 2.69 -19.91 -9.10
N CYS A 61 2.18 -19.24 -8.07
CA CYS A 61 1.28 -19.85 -7.08
C CYS A 61 0.01 -20.45 -7.71
N ILE A 62 -0.57 -19.80 -8.72
CA ILE A 62 -1.71 -20.32 -9.46
C ILE A 62 -1.34 -21.62 -10.20
N GLN A 63 -0.18 -21.62 -10.89
CA GLN A 63 0.27 -22.78 -11.66
C GLN A 63 0.58 -23.98 -10.76
N GLU A 64 1.13 -23.75 -9.59
CA GLU A 64 1.51 -24.79 -8.64
C GLU A 64 0.35 -25.25 -7.74
N GLY A 65 -0.78 -24.55 -7.75
CA GLY A 65 -1.91 -24.82 -6.85
C GLY A 65 -1.58 -24.57 -5.37
N ALA A 66 -0.65 -23.68 -5.11
CA ALA A 66 -0.07 -23.43 -3.79
C ALA A 66 -0.91 -22.42 -2.94
N TYR A 67 -2.25 -22.57 -2.99
CA TYR A 67 -3.15 -21.77 -2.14
C TYR A 67 -3.58 -22.55 -0.91
N GLU A 68 -3.36 -21.96 0.27
CA GLU A 68 -3.90 -22.45 1.55
C GLU A 68 -5.39 -22.06 1.73
N ALA A 69 -5.84 -21.04 1.00
CA ALA A 69 -7.21 -20.52 1.11
C ALA A 69 -8.16 -21.16 0.10
N GLU A 70 -9.42 -21.37 0.51
CA GLU A 70 -10.51 -21.86 -0.37
C GLU A 70 -10.86 -20.88 -1.52
N PHE A 71 -10.28 -19.68 -1.52
CA PHE A 71 -10.55 -18.63 -2.49
C PHE A 71 -9.32 -18.44 -3.40
N ALA A 72 -9.30 -19.16 -4.50
CA ALA A 72 -8.33 -18.91 -5.56
C ALA A 72 -8.70 -17.64 -6.32
N GLU A 73 -8.30 -16.46 -5.81
CA GLU A 73 -8.28 -15.28 -6.65
C GLU A 73 -7.25 -15.46 -7.77
N THR A 74 -7.62 -15.08 -8.99
CA THR A 74 -6.74 -15.23 -10.15
C THR A 74 -5.69 -14.11 -10.23
N LYS A 75 -5.74 -13.14 -9.33
CA LYS A 75 -4.84 -11.97 -9.27
C LYS A 75 -4.73 -11.45 -7.85
N ALA A 76 -3.52 -11.02 -7.47
CA ALA A 76 -3.31 -10.32 -6.21
C ALA A 76 -3.86 -8.89 -6.29
N HIS A 77 -4.66 -8.49 -5.32
CA HIS A 77 -5.06 -7.09 -5.17
C HIS A 77 -3.90 -6.26 -4.64
N VAL A 78 -3.59 -5.17 -5.33
CA VAL A 78 -2.51 -4.27 -4.94
C VAL A 78 -2.96 -2.82 -4.83
N ILE A 79 -2.32 -2.09 -3.91
CA ILE A 79 -2.36 -0.63 -3.85
C ILE A 79 -0.97 -0.08 -4.16
N LEU A 80 -0.90 0.99 -4.95
CA LEU A 80 0.35 1.59 -5.39
C LEU A 80 0.72 2.75 -4.46
N ARG A 81 1.90 2.68 -3.86
CA ARG A 81 2.37 3.72 -2.95
C ARG A 81 2.95 4.90 -3.72
N LEU A 82 2.27 6.03 -3.68
CA LEU A 82 2.76 7.29 -4.21
C LEU A 82 3.81 7.88 -3.27
N THR A 83 4.99 8.23 -3.80
CA THR A 83 6.05 8.83 -3.00
C THR A 83 5.67 10.21 -2.45
N SER A 84 6.09 10.48 -1.24
CA SER A 84 6.00 11.83 -0.65
C SER A 84 7.18 12.73 -1.06
N GLY A 85 8.16 12.19 -1.78
CA GLY A 85 9.41 12.85 -2.16
C GLY A 85 10.61 12.35 -1.35
N ASN A 86 10.45 11.27 -0.58
CA ASN A 86 11.51 10.55 0.12
C ASN A 86 11.87 9.26 -0.63
N GLN A 87 12.64 8.36 0.01
CA GLN A 87 13.08 7.09 -0.58
C GLN A 87 11.97 6.04 -0.73
N PHE A 88 10.77 6.30 -0.21
CA PHE A 88 9.67 5.33 -0.21
C PHE A 88 8.62 5.66 -1.25
N GLY A 89 8.06 4.59 -1.80
CA GLY A 89 7.03 4.70 -2.83
C GLY A 89 7.60 5.05 -4.20
N MET A 90 6.73 5.12 -5.18
CA MET A 90 7.06 5.35 -6.59
C MET A 90 6.58 6.72 -7.08
N SER A 91 7.16 7.20 -8.16
CA SER A 91 6.72 8.43 -8.81
C SER A 91 5.31 8.27 -9.39
N LEU A 92 4.70 9.39 -9.74
CA LEU A 92 3.41 9.34 -10.44
C LEU A 92 3.56 8.70 -11.82
N ASP A 93 4.68 8.94 -12.51
CA ASP A 93 4.99 8.33 -13.81
C ASP A 93 5.09 6.80 -13.73
N ASP A 94 5.70 6.26 -12.66
CA ASP A 94 5.74 4.81 -12.41
C ASP A 94 4.34 4.23 -12.15
N ILE A 95 3.50 4.95 -11.40
CA ILE A 95 2.10 4.58 -11.16
C ILE A 95 1.33 4.56 -12.49
N GLU A 96 1.50 5.61 -13.31
CA GLU A 96 0.89 5.68 -14.64
C GLU A 96 1.34 4.50 -15.51
N TYR A 97 2.62 4.16 -15.46
CA TYR A 97 3.16 3.04 -16.24
C TYR A 97 2.46 1.72 -15.86
N ILE A 98 2.38 1.41 -14.56
CA ILE A 98 1.72 0.18 -14.11
C ILE A 98 0.25 0.13 -14.54
N ILE A 99 -0.49 1.24 -14.37
CA ILE A 99 -1.91 1.32 -14.73
C ILE A 99 -2.12 1.21 -16.24
N SER A 100 -1.23 1.77 -17.05
CA SER A 100 -1.36 1.79 -18.52
C SER A 100 -0.86 0.52 -19.21
N HIS A 101 -0.11 -0.33 -18.52
CA HIS A 101 0.44 -1.58 -19.07
C HIS A 101 -0.02 -2.84 -18.31
N PRO A 102 -1.35 -3.06 -18.16
CA PRO A 102 -1.86 -4.19 -17.38
C PRO A 102 -1.42 -5.56 -17.92
N ASP A 103 -1.07 -5.65 -19.19
CA ASP A 103 -0.58 -6.89 -19.81
C ASP A 103 0.81 -7.30 -19.32
N GLU A 104 1.59 -6.38 -18.80
CA GLU A 104 2.90 -6.66 -18.19
C GLU A 104 2.75 -7.16 -16.74
N PHE A 105 1.61 -6.89 -16.10
CA PHE A 105 1.35 -7.19 -14.69
C PHE A 105 0.12 -8.09 -14.53
N LYS A 106 0.07 -9.20 -15.28
CA LYS A 106 -1.11 -10.07 -15.36
C LYS A 106 -1.55 -10.71 -14.04
N GLY A 107 -0.61 -10.90 -13.12
CA GLY A 107 -0.86 -11.50 -11.81
C GLY A 107 -1.43 -10.52 -10.78
N ILE A 108 -1.57 -9.23 -11.08
CA ILE A 108 -2.09 -8.25 -10.14
C ILE A 108 -3.32 -7.51 -10.66
N THR A 109 -4.11 -6.99 -9.74
CA THR A 109 -5.17 -6.00 -9.99
C THR A 109 -4.91 -4.78 -9.11
N VAL A 110 -4.68 -3.63 -9.74
CA VAL A 110 -4.52 -2.37 -9.02
C VAL A 110 -5.89 -1.89 -8.55
N ILE A 111 -6.12 -1.89 -7.24
CA ILE A 111 -7.39 -1.48 -6.64
C ILE A 111 -7.33 -0.13 -5.94
N GLY A 112 -6.14 0.47 -5.78
CA GLY A 112 -6.05 1.72 -5.06
C GLY A 112 -4.66 2.32 -4.98
N ILE A 113 -4.59 3.39 -4.18
CA ILE A 113 -3.39 4.18 -3.92
C ILE A 113 -3.13 4.22 -2.43
N HIS A 114 -1.86 4.06 -2.05
CA HIS A 114 -1.37 4.29 -0.70
C HIS A 114 -0.54 5.58 -0.64
N TYR A 115 -0.67 6.34 0.43
CA TYR A 115 0.17 7.50 0.68
C TYR A 115 0.51 7.67 2.15
N TYR A 116 1.80 7.83 2.42
CA TYR A 116 2.31 8.10 3.77
C TYR A 116 3.53 9.01 3.70
N SER A 117 3.51 10.14 4.39
CA SER A 117 4.58 11.14 4.35
C SER A 117 5.20 11.45 5.73
N GLY A 118 5.05 10.54 6.69
CA GLY A 118 5.62 10.65 8.04
C GLY A 118 4.59 10.96 9.11
N THR A 119 5.08 11.17 10.34
CA THR A 119 4.29 11.40 11.57
C THR A 119 4.39 12.84 12.04
N GLN A 120 3.71 13.17 13.14
CA GLN A 120 3.73 14.45 13.85
C GLN A 120 3.45 15.66 12.93
N LYS A 121 2.45 15.51 12.05
CA LYS A 121 2.10 16.53 11.07
C LYS A 121 1.03 17.50 11.58
N SER A 122 1.22 18.78 11.27
CA SER A 122 0.18 19.79 11.43
C SER A 122 -0.94 19.63 10.39
N LEU A 123 -2.13 20.13 10.69
CA LEU A 123 -3.27 20.12 9.75
C LEU A 123 -2.92 20.75 8.39
N ARG A 124 -2.07 21.78 8.36
CA ARG A 124 -1.61 22.39 7.12
C ARG A 124 -0.82 21.42 6.24
N LYS A 125 0.02 20.55 6.84
CA LYS A 125 0.76 19.52 6.09
C LYS A 125 -0.19 18.41 5.61
N ILE A 126 -1.15 18.01 6.44
CA ILE A 126 -2.17 17.03 6.09
C ILE A 126 -3.00 17.52 4.89
N ASN A 127 -3.44 18.77 4.90
CA ASN A 127 -4.17 19.34 3.76
C ASN A 127 -3.35 19.33 2.47
N LYS A 128 -2.02 19.61 2.54
CA LYS A 128 -1.14 19.51 1.37
C LYS A 128 -1.04 18.07 0.84
N ASP A 129 -0.96 17.07 1.74
CA ASP A 129 -0.96 15.67 1.36
C ASP A 129 -2.27 15.31 0.64
N LEU A 130 -3.41 15.71 1.19
CA LEU A 130 -4.72 15.46 0.60
C LEU A 130 -4.88 16.10 -0.79
N GLU A 131 -4.40 17.33 -0.98
CA GLU A 131 -4.39 17.97 -2.31
C GLU A 131 -3.48 17.24 -3.29
N LYS A 132 -2.33 16.71 -2.85
CA LYS A 132 -1.45 15.91 -3.68
C LYS A 132 -2.12 14.59 -4.09
N ILE A 133 -2.71 13.88 -3.15
CA ILE A 133 -3.45 12.63 -3.41
C ILE A 133 -4.59 12.92 -4.40
N LYS A 134 -5.40 13.94 -4.13
CA LYS A 134 -6.52 14.35 -4.99
C LYS A 134 -6.07 14.66 -6.41
N SER A 135 -5.00 15.45 -6.56
CA SER A 135 -4.46 15.80 -7.88
C SER A 135 -4.00 14.57 -8.66
N ALA A 136 -3.32 13.62 -7.99
CA ALA A 136 -2.93 12.36 -8.61
C ALA A 136 -4.14 11.53 -9.05
N LEU A 137 -5.16 11.40 -8.19
CA LEU A 137 -6.37 10.64 -8.51
C LEU A 137 -7.17 11.25 -9.67
N VAL A 138 -7.31 12.58 -9.70
CA VAL A 138 -7.97 13.28 -10.81
C VAL A 138 -7.24 13.00 -12.13
N MET A 139 -5.91 13.12 -12.13
CA MET A 139 -5.12 12.87 -13.33
C MET A 139 -5.23 11.40 -13.79
N LEU A 140 -5.14 10.43 -12.88
CA LEU A 140 -5.27 9.01 -13.20
C LEU A 140 -6.69 8.68 -13.73
N LYS A 141 -7.72 9.32 -13.19
CA LYS A 141 -9.09 9.18 -13.70
C LYS A 141 -9.23 9.77 -15.10
N ASP A 142 -8.76 11.00 -15.33
CA ASP A 142 -8.94 11.71 -16.58
C ASP A 142 -8.17 11.03 -17.72
N LYS A 143 -6.95 10.51 -17.44
CA LYS A 143 -6.06 9.95 -18.46
C LYS A 143 -6.29 8.46 -18.71
N TYR A 144 -6.61 7.69 -17.67
CA TYR A 144 -6.69 6.22 -17.74
C TYR A 144 -8.04 5.65 -17.33
N SER A 145 -9.02 6.49 -16.98
CA SER A 145 -10.31 6.07 -16.41
C SER A 145 -10.14 5.22 -15.15
N PHE A 146 -9.02 5.41 -14.42
CA PHE A 146 -8.75 4.68 -13.21
C PHE A 146 -9.55 5.27 -12.03
N GLU A 147 -10.43 4.46 -11.47
CA GLU A 147 -11.19 4.78 -10.26
C GLU A 147 -10.77 3.84 -9.13
N PRO A 148 -10.02 4.34 -8.11
CA PRO A 148 -9.59 3.50 -7.02
C PRO A 148 -10.79 3.07 -6.16
N GLN A 149 -10.80 1.79 -5.78
CA GLN A 149 -11.73 1.25 -4.79
C GLN A 149 -11.27 1.59 -3.36
N LEU A 150 -9.97 1.83 -3.19
CA LEU A 150 -9.34 2.10 -1.90
C LEU A 150 -8.31 3.21 -1.99
N VAL A 151 -8.34 4.11 -1.01
CA VAL A 151 -7.22 5.03 -0.74
C VAL A 151 -6.78 4.82 0.70
N GLU A 152 -5.57 4.28 0.87
CA GLU A 152 -4.94 4.14 2.18
C GLU A 152 -4.08 5.38 2.46
N TYR A 153 -4.49 6.19 3.42
CA TYR A 153 -3.76 7.38 3.82
C TYR A 153 -3.37 7.35 5.28
N GLY A 154 -2.05 7.36 5.54
CA GLY A 154 -1.50 7.56 6.87
C GLY A 154 -1.28 9.04 7.16
N PRO A 155 -2.23 9.76 7.81
CA PRO A 155 -2.14 11.20 8.01
C PRO A 155 -1.00 11.59 8.94
N GLY A 156 -0.56 10.69 9.81
CA GLY A 156 0.50 10.96 10.78
C GLY A 156 0.17 12.14 11.67
N LEU A 157 -1.06 12.17 12.18
CA LEU A 157 -1.53 13.22 13.09
C LEU A 157 -0.56 13.42 14.25
N CYS A 158 -0.39 14.67 14.63
CA CYS A 158 0.42 15.03 15.79
C CYS A 158 -0.24 14.47 17.05
N VAL A 159 0.55 13.70 17.80
CA VAL A 159 0.18 13.16 19.11
C VAL A 159 1.18 13.70 20.13
N GLU A 160 0.70 14.12 21.25
CA GLU A 160 1.53 14.59 22.35
C GLU A 160 1.93 13.42 23.23
N TYR A 161 3.22 13.15 23.31
CA TYR A 161 3.75 12.04 24.09
C TYR A 161 4.05 12.42 25.54
N PHE A 162 4.24 13.73 25.85
CA PHE A 162 4.61 14.24 27.15
C PHE A 162 3.72 15.42 27.55
N GLU A 163 3.41 15.56 28.84
CA GLU A 163 2.60 16.68 29.37
C GLU A 163 3.21 18.08 29.09
N GLU A 164 4.53 18.14 29.01
CA GLU A 164 5.28 19.36 28.73
C GLU A 164 5.00 19.91 27.31
N ASP A 165 4.67 19.04 26.35
CA ASP A 165 4.35 19.41 24.97
C ASP A 165 3.03 20.19 24.86
N TRP A 166 2.11 20.03 25.82
CA TRP A 166 0.84 20.74 25.88
C TRP A 166 1.04 22.23 26.20
N GLN A 167 1.95 22.52 27.12
CA GLN A 167 2.17 23.88 27.58
C GLN A 167 2.82 24.78 26.53
N GLU A 168 3.65 24.24 25.64
CA GLU A 168 4.26 24.99 24.54
C GLU A 168 3.28 25.29 23.41
N LYS A 169 2.33 24.39 23.13
CA LYS A 169 1.37 24.56 22.04
C LYS A 169 0.22 25.51 22.39
N GLU A 170 -0.22 25.57 23.63
CA GLU A 170 -1.17 26.58 24.08
C GLU A 170 -0.60 27.98 23.91
N LYS A 171 0.72 28.19 24.13
CA LYS A 171 1.39 29.44 23.89
C LYS A 171 1.55 29.84 22.41
N GLN A 172 1.50 28.86 21.49
CA GLN A 172 1.62 29.14 20.03
C GLN A 172 0.26 29.25 19.33
N SER A 173 -0.84 28.95 20.00
CA SER A 173 -2.21 29.07 19.48
C SER A 173 -2.95 30.34 19.91
N LEU A 174 -2.33 31.16 20.73
CA LEU A 174 -2.74 32.54 21.11
C LEU A 174 -1.94 33.59 20.33
#